data_e292484dba813345c85e570582e7dec2
#
_entry.id   e292484dba813345c85e570582e7dec2
#
_cell.length_a   1.000
_cell.length_b   1.000
_cell.length_c   1.000
_cell.angle_alpha   90.00
_cell.angle_beta   90.00
_cell.angle_gamma   90.00
#
_symmetry.space_group_name_H-M   'P 1'
#
loop_
_entity.id
_entity.type
_entity.pdbx_description
1 polymer ?
#
loop_
_entity_poly.entity_id
_entity_poly.type
_entity_poly.pdbx_seq_one_letter_code
_entity_poly.pdbx_strand_id
1 'polypeptide(L)'
;MTMIQNGAAGPKSRVLFVDDEPRILTSMRMQFRGQYEMYFADSGTKALELLQGQSVDVIVSDQRMPGMSGFEFLRAARERNPHAMRILLTGYSDLNAIIGSVNEGEIFRFVSKPWDNDVLTATVASAAQAAKASQAVAALPESATPMPDSDAPGVLVMDDDPRMAAKLQVILGDSFRVFGAGSMDEALLRLEQEPIGVLISDTRVQNQPVVSLIGTLKQHHPQLVSVILTDRADAGTAIELINQGQIYRLITKPIQDVACRITVNSAHKQHQRLSANPILHPRYQVEKPSPAPASAAPPPASRLLDRIRSLRSWAGNRG
;
A
#
# COMPACT_ATOMS: atom_id res chain seq x y z
N MET A 1 -39.09 -26.48 -17.19
CA MET A 1 -37.72 -26.61 -17.74
C MET A 1 -37.11 -25.22 -17.79
N THR A 2 -36.53 -24.82 -16.62
CA THR A 2 -36.08 -23.44 -16.39
C THR A 2 -34.63 -23.39 -16.86
N MET A 3 -34.35 -22.65 -17.94
CA MET A 3 -32.98 -22.41 -18.41
C MET A 3 -32.25 -21.55 -17.37
N ILE A 4 -31.23 -22.12 -16.76
CA ILE A 4 -30.24 -21.40 -15.98
C ILE A 4 -29.44 -20.56 -16.97
N GLN A 5 -29.66 -19.24 -16.99
CA GLN A 5 -28.81 -18.31 -17.70
C GLN A 5 -27.42 -18.38 -17.07
N ASN A 6 -26.48 -18.96 -17.80
CA ASN A 6 -25.04 -18.83 -17.53
C ASN A 6 -24.72 -17.34 -17.57
N GLY A 7 -24.51 -16.74 -16.40
CA GLY A 7 -24.02 -15.37 -16.28
C GLY A 7 -22.73 -15.23 -17.07
N ALA A 8 -22.72 -14.39 -18.09
CA ALA A 8 -21.55 -14.07 -18.87
C ALA A 8 -20.49 -13.53 -17.91
N ALA A 9 -19.44 -14.32 -17.64
CA ALA A 9 -18.27 -13.87 -16.88
C ALA A 9 -17.72 -12.64 -17.63
N GLY A 10 -17.65 -11.51 -16.96
CA GLY A 10 -17.08 -10.30 -17.54
C GLY A 10 -15.65 -10.54 -18.06
N PRO A 11 -15.06 -9.60 -18.82
CA PRO A 11 -13.75 -9.80 -19.42
C PRO A 11 -12.72 -10.15 -18.34
N LYS A 12 -11.89 -11.16 -18.63
CA LYS A 12 -10.82 -11.61 -17.74
C LYS A 12 -9.82 -10.48 -17.53
N SER A 13 -9.32 -10.32 -16.32
CA SER A 13 -8.22 -9.40 -16.06
C SER A 13 -6.96 -9.84 -16.79
N ARG A 14 -6.21 -8.87 -17.29
CA ARG A 14 -4.97 -9.06 -18.06
C ARG A 14 -3.78 -8.99 -17.13
N VAL A 15 -2.98 -10.03 -17.09
CA VAL A 15 -1.82 -10.16 -16.19
C VAL A 15 -0.55 -10.38 -17.00
N LEU A 16 0.45 -9.53 -16.79
CA LEU A 16 1.80 -9.67 -17.35
C LEU A 16 2.72 -10.27 -16.31
N PHE A 17 3.35 -11.39 -16.64
CA PHE A 17 4.40 -12.03 -15.84
C PHE A 17 5.76 -11.78 -16.50
N VAL A 18 6.75 -11.34 -15.70
CA VAL A 18 8.09 -10.99 -16.16
C VAL A 18 9.13 -11.66 -15.27
N ASP A 19 9.90 -12.57 -15.83
CA ASP A 19 10.96 -13.30 -15.11
C ASP A 19 11.93 -13.87 -16.17
N ASP A 20 13.25 -13.73 -15.96
CA ASP A 20 14.26 -14.21 -16.92
C ASP A 20 14.43 -15.74 -16.88
N GLU A 21 13.86 -16.42 -15.88
CA GLU A 21 13.86 -17.87 -15.80
C GLU A 21 12.65 -18.50 -16.52
N PRO A 22 12.82 -19.20 -17.68
CA PRO A 22 11.71 -19.80 -18.41
C PRO A 22 10.88 -20.82 -17.61
N ARG A 23 11.51 -21.47 -16.61
CA ARG A 23 10.84 -22.43 -15.74
C ARG A 23 9.81 -21.74 -14.84
N ILE A 24 10.13 -20.54 -14.34
CA ILE A 24 9.24 -19.72 -13.53
C ILE A 24 8.02 -19.30 -14.37
N LEU A 25 8.25 -18.75 -15.57
CA LEU A 25 7.16 -18.37 -16.47
C LEU A 25 6.26 -19.55 -16.83
N THR A 26 6.84 -20.76 -17.01
CA THR A 26 6.07 -21.98 -17.27
C THR A 26 5.22 -22.36 -16.05
N SER A 27 5.78 -22.29 -14.85
CA SER A 27 5.05 -22.55 -13.59
C SER A 27 3.87 -21.59 -13.43
N MET A 28 4.10 -20.29 -13.64
CA MET A 28 3.05 -19.26 -13.57
C MET A 28 1.95 -19.50 -14.60
N ARG A 29 2.33 -19.91 -15.83
CA ARG A 29 1.35 -20.27 -16.88
C ARG A 29 0.44 -21.41 -16.46
N MET A 30 0.99 -22.42 -15.78
CA MET A 30 0.21 -23.55 -15.26
C MET A 30 -0.67 -23.14 -14.08
N GLN A 31 -0.11 -22.41 -13.14
CA GLN A 31 -0.80 -21.99 -11.89
C GLN A 31 -2.02 -21.09 -12.18
N PHE A 32 -1.90 -20.13 -13.09
CA PHE A 32 -2.94 -19.16 -13.40
C PHE A 32 -3.80 -19.50 -14.63
N ARG A 33 -3.62 -20.71 -15.18
CA ARG A 33 -4.33 -21.16 -16.39
C ARG A 33 -5.85 -21.00 -16.24
N GLY A 34 -6.46 -20.37 -17.23
CA GLY A 34 -7.92 -20.20 -17.30
C GLY A 34 -8.49 -19.09 -16.43
N GLN A 35 -7.72 -18.54 -15.46
CA GLN A 35 -8.17 -17.49 -14.56
C GLN A 35 -8.05 -16.09 -15.17
N TYR A 36 -6.97 -15.82 -15.90
CA TYR A 36 -6.61 -14.53 -16.47
C TYR A 36 -6.30 -14.63 -17.96
N GLU A 37 -6.31 -13.50 -18.64
CA GLU A 37 -5.63 -13.30 -19.91
C GLU A 37 -4.16 -12.98 -19.60
N MET A 38 -3.26 -13.88 -19.99
CA MET A 38 -1.87 -13.86 -19.53
C MET A 38 -0.91 -13.48 -20.64
N TYR A 39 0.00 -12.58 -20.30
CA TYR A 39 1.14 -12.16 -21.10
C TYR A 39 2.43 -12.54 -20.37
N PHE A 40 3.52 -12.80 -21.12
CA PHE A 40 4.78 -13.24 -20.58
C PHE A 40 5.94 -12.53 -21.27
N ALA A 41 6.92 -12.10 -20.50
CA ALA A 41 8.17 -11.54 -21.01
C ALA A 41 9.34 -12.10 -20.20
N ASP A 42 10.47 -12.36 -20.86
CA ASP A 42 11.69 -12.90 -20.25
C ASP A 42 12.67 -11.80 -19.86
N SER A 43 12.28 -10.53 -19.96
CA SER A 43 13.09 -9.39 -19.56
C SER A 43 12.23 -8.13 -19.40
N GLY A 44 12.72 -7.17 -18.62
CA GLY A 44 12.07 -5.88 -18.46
C GLY A 44 11.93 -5.12 -19.78
N THR A 45 12.92 -5.19 -20.67
CA THR A 45 12.89 -4.53 -21.98
C THR A 45 11.76 -5.07 -22.85
N LYS A 46 11.64 -6.38 -23.02
CA LYS A 46 10.54 -7.01 -23.78
C LYS A 46 9.18 -6.74 -23.14
N ALA A 47 9.12 -6.71 -21.81
CA ALA A 47 7.90 -6.33 -21.11
C ALA A 47 7.47 -4.90 -21.42
N LEU A 48 8.41 -3.94 -21.46
CA LEU A 48 8.12 -2.55 -21.84
C LEU A 48 7.70 -2.40 -23.30
N GLU A 49 8.25 -3.19 -24.22
CA GLU A 49 7.81 -3.25 -25.62
C GLU A 49 6.37 -3.76 -25.73
N LEU A 50 6.04 -4.83 -25.01
CA LEU A 50 4.68 -5.38 -24.95
C LEU A 50 3.68 -4.33 -24.44
N LEU A 51 4.04 -3.56 -23.42
CA LEU A 51 3.20 -2.52 -22.84
C LEU A 51 2.99 -1.30 -23.76
N GLN A 52 3.70 -1.17 -24.88
CA GLN A 52 3.41 -0.12 -25.88
C GLN A 52 2.08 -0.39 -26.62
N GLY A 53 1.74 -1.65 -26.82
CA GLY A 53 0.53 -2.04 -27.56
C GLY A 53 -0.55 -2.71 -26.70
N GLN A 54 -0.22 -3.06 -25.48
CA GLN A 54 -1.11 -3.80 -24.56
C GLN A 54 -1.27 -3.08 -23.23
N SER A 55 -2.52 -2.83 -22.86
CA SER A 55 -2.85 -2.40 -21.50
C SER A 55 -3.10 -3.62 -20.64
N VAL A 56 -2.49 -3.69 -19.46
CA VAL A 56 -2.65 -4.79 -18.51
C VAL A 56 -3.17 -4.29 -17.16
N ASP A 57 -3.82 -5.17 -16.40
CA ASP A 57 -4.41 -4.84 -15.12
C ASP A 57 -3.44 -5.11 -13.97
N VAL A 58 -2.61 -6.15 -14.12
CA VAL A 58 -1.62 -6.56 -13.11
C VAL A 58 -0.30 -6.85 -13.80
N ILE A 59 0.79 -6.45 -13.17
CA ILE A 59 2.16 -6.80 -13.55
C ILE A 59 2.81 -7.52 -12.37
N VAL A 60 3.33 -8.72 -12.63
CA VAL A 60 4.12 -9.52 -11.68
C VAL A 60 5.53 -9.62 -12.23
N SER A 61 6.52 -9.07 -11.54
CA SER A 61 7.90 -9.02 -12.03
C SER A 61 8.86 -9.61 -11.03
N ASP A 62 9.82 -10.42 -11.51
CA ASP A 62 11.01 -10.71 -10.74
C ASP A 62 11.85 -9.45 -10.52
N GLN A 63 12.58 -9.40 -9.39
CA GLN A 63 13.51 -8.32 -9.07
C GLN A 63 14.84 -8.49 -9.79
N ARG A 64 15.37 -9.71 -9.88
CA ARG A 64 16.73 -9.96 -10.39
C ARG A 64 16.72 -10.42 -11.83
N MET A 65 16.67 -9.49 -12.76
CA MET A 65 16.75 -9.78 -14.19
C MET A 65 18.01 -9.14 -14.79
N PRO A 66 18.65 -9.79 -15.78
CA PRO A 66 19.77 -9.20 -16.51
C PRO A 66 19.39 -7.89 -17.23
N GLY A 67 20.25 -6.92 -17.18
CA GLY A 67 20.13 -5.66 -17.93
C GLY A 67 19.18 -4.62 -17.31
N MET A 68 18.02 -5.04 -16.80
CA MET A 68 17.04 -4.17 -16.16
C MET A 68 16.43 -4.91 -14.97
N SER A 69 16.57 -4.39 -13.77
CA SER A 69 15.93 -4.93 -12.57
C SER A 69 14.40 -4.80 -12.64
N GLY A 70 13.69 -5.67 -11.88
CA GLY A 70 12.24 -5.59 -11.79
C GLY A 70 11.74 -4.25 -11.28
N PHE A 71 12.47 -3.63 -10.35
CA PHE A 71 12.16 -2.30 -9.86
C PHE A 71 12.24 -1.23 -10.97
N GLU A 72 13.33 -1.20 -11.74
CA GLU A 72 13.50 -0.25 -12.85
C GLU A 72 12.41 -0.46 -13.91
N PHE A 73 12.10 -1.72 -14.21
CA PHE A 73 11.00 -2.07 -15.11
C PHE A 73 9.64 -1.57 -14.58
N LEU A 74 9.29 -1.86 -13.32
CA LEU A 74 7.99 -1.47 -12.76
C LEU A 74 7.83 0.05 -12.64
N ARG A 75 8.93 0.78 -12.39
CA ARG A 75 8.95 2.24 -12.43
C ARG A 75 8.62 2.76 -13.85
N ALA A 76 9.29 2.23 -14.87
CA ALA A 76 9.02 2.61 -16.26
C ALA A 76 7.62 2.17 -16.74
N ALA A 77 7.15 1.00 -16.30
CA ALA A 77 5.82 0.49 -16.61
C ALA A 77 4.70 1.36 -16.02
N ARG A 78 4.93 2.01 -14.86
CA ARG A 78 3.98 2.94 -14.25
C ARG A 78 3.60 4.08 -15.19
N GLU A 79 4.54 4.62 -15.93
CA GLU A 79 4.29 5.73 -16.87
C GLU A 79 3.39 5.29 -18.04
N ARG A 80 3.53 4.04 -18.49
CA ARG A 80 2.75 3.48 -19.62
C ARG A 80 1.40 2.90 -19.20
N ASN A 81 1.36 2.29 -18.02
CA ASN A 81 0.18 1.62 -17.46
C ASN A 81 -0.05 2.08 -16.00
N PRO A 82 -0.47 3.34 -15.76
CA PRO A 82 -0.59 3.91 -14.41
C PRO A 82 -1.62 3.19 -13.54
N HIS A 83 -2.64 2.58 -14.14
CA HIS A 83 -3.70 1.85 -13.43
C HIS A 83 -3.35 0.40 -13.13
N ALA A 84 -2.30 -0.15 -13.74
CA ALA A 84 -1.86 -1.50 -13.45
C ALA A 84 -1.38 -1.64 -12.01
N MET A 85 -1.79 -2.70 -11.32
CA MET A 85 -1.23 -3.06 -10.01
C MET A 85 0.10 -3.80 -10.22
N ARG A 86 1.11 -3.39 -9.48
CA ARG A 86 2.49 -3.87 -9.62
C ARG A 86 2.88 -4.73 -8.44
N ILE A 87 3.22 -5.99 -8.69
CA ILE A 87 3.71 -6.97 -7.70
C ILE A 87 5.17 -7.24 -8.00
N LEU A 88 6.03 -7.15 -6.99
CA LEU A 88 7.45 -7.46 -7.11
C LEU A 88 7.75 -8.77 -6.38
N LEU A 89 8.33 -9.72 -7.10
CA LEU A 89 8.87 -10.96 -6.53
C LEU A 89 10.34 -10.72 -6.15
N THR A 90 10.71 -10.91 -4.88
CA THR A 90 12.04 -10.51 -4.40
C THR A 90 12.60 -11.47 -3.35
N GLY A 91 13.93 -11.61 -3.33
CA GLY A 91 14.64 -12.28 -2.23
C GLY A 91 15.01 -11.30 -1.12
N TYR A 92 15.34 -11.82 0.06
CA TYR A 92 15.73 -11.01 1.24
C TYR A 92 16.96 -10.11 1.05
N SER A 93 17.77 -10.34 0.01
CA SER A 93 19.01 -9.61 -0.23
C SER A 93 18.86 -8.30 -1.03
N ASP A 94 17.63 -7.95 -1.44
CA ASP A 94 17.40 -6.83 -2.36
C ASP A 94 16.89 -5.55 -1.67
N LEU A 95 17.35 -5.30 -0.46
CA LEU A 95 16.94 -4.22 0.46
C LEU A 95 16.90 -2.82 -0.15
N ASN A 96 17.99 -2.42 -0.81
CA ASN A 96 18.08 -1.07 -1.40
C ASN A 96 17.07 -0.87 -2.54
N ALA A 97 16.81 -1.94 -3.30
CA ALA A 97 15.80 -1.94 -4.34
C ALA A 97 14.39 -1.80 -3.76
N ILE A 98 14.11 -2.44 -2.62
CA ILE A 98 12.82 -2.36 -1.94
C ILE A 98 12.55 -0.94 -1.44
N ILE A 99 13.51 -0.30 -0.77
CA ILE A 99 13.35 1.07 -0.26
C ILE A 99 13.09 2.05 -1.41
N GLY A 100 13.88 1.96 -2.50
CA GLY A 100 13.67 2.76 -3.70
C GLY A 100 12.29 2.51 -4.33
N SER A 101 11.85 1.25 -4.36
CA SER A 101 10.59 0.84 -4.97
C SER A 101 9.35 1.38 -4.24
N VAL A 102 9.38 1.48 -2.91
CA VAL A 102 8.29 2.08 -2.13
C VAL A 102 8.11 3.54 -2.51
N ASN A 103 9.21 4.26 -2.66
CA ASN A 103 9.16 5.70 -2.90
C ASN A 103 8.83 6.09 -4.36
N GLU A 104 9.25 5.27 -5.33
CA GLU A 104 9.17 5.63 -6.75
C GLU A 104 8.26 4.73 -7.58
N GLY A 105 8.15 3.45 -7.23
CA GLY A 105 7.47 2.43 -8.05
C GLY A 105 5.98 2.26 -7.77
N GLU A 106 5.46 2.76 -6.66
CA GLU A 106 4.09 2.47 -6.19
C GLU A 106 3.77 0.95 -6.26
N ILE A 107 4.62 0.14 -5.67
CA ILE A 107 4.41 -1.31 -5.63
C ILE A 107 3.15 -1.62 -4.80
N PHE A 108 2.27 -2.43 -5.37
CA PHE A 108 1.05 -2.86 -4.70
C PHE A 108 1.35 -3.87 -3.59
N ARG A 109 2.18 -4.88 -3.90
CA ARG A 109 2.61 -5.92 -2.96
C ARG A 109 3.99 -6.43 -3.31
N PHE A 110 4.67 -6.93 -2.28
CA PHE A 110 5.87 -7.74 -2.41
C PHE A 110 5.55 -9.20 -2.11
N VAL A 111 6.15 -10.11 -2.87
CA VAL A 111 6.09 -11.54 -2.60
C VAL A 111 7.52 -12.05 -2.47
N SER A 112 7.84 -12.65 -1.31
CA SER A 112 9.18 -13.15 -1.02
C SER A 112 9.45 -14.47 -1.75
N LYS A 113 10.64 -14.60 -2.34
CA LYS A 113 11.13 -15.88 -2.89
C LYS A 113 11.82 -16.70 -1.79
N PRO A 114 11.57 -18.01 -1.66
CA PRO A 114 10.53 -18.79 -2.37
C PRO A 114 9.13 -18.43 -1.87
N TRP A 115 8.16 -18.35 -2.77
CA TRP A 115 6.79 -18.03 -2.42
C TRP A 115 5.93 -19.28 -2.22
N ASP A 116 4.86 -19.11 -1.47
CA ASP A 116 3.74 -20.03 -1.40
C ASP A 116 2.77 -19.74 -2.57
N ASN A 117 2.32 -20.79 -3.26
CA ASN A 117 1.44 -20.66 -4.43
C ASN A 117 0.08 -20.06 -4.07
N ASP A 118 -0.47 -20.35 -2.89
CA ASP A 118 -1.75 -19.80 -2.45
C ASP A 118 -1.62 -18.31 -2.13
N VAL A 119 -0.50 -17.91 -1.50
CA VAL A 119 -0.18 -16.50 -1.24
C VAL A 119 -0.03 -15.73 -2.55
N LEU A 120 0.71 -16.25 -3.52
CA LEU A 120 0.85 -15.58 -4.82
C LEU A 120 -0.50 -15.48 -5.55
N THR A 121 -1.30 -16.54 -5.53
CA THR A 121 -2.63 -16.55 -6.15
C THR A 121 -3.56 -15.52 -5.51
N ALA A 122 -3.63 -15.46 -4.19
CA ALA A 122 -4.42 -14.49 -3.46
C ALA A 122 -3.96 -13.04 -3.73
N THR A 123 -2.64 -12.82 -3.80
CA THR A 123 -2.05 -11.51 -4.09
C THR A 123 -2.41 -11.03 -5.50
N VAL A 124 -2.30 -11.90 -6.52
CA VAL A 124 -2.69 -11.56 -7.90
C VAL A 124 -4.19 -11.29 -8.00
N ALA A 125 -5.04 -12.08 -7.31
CA ALA A 125 -6.48 -11.87 -7.29
C ALA A 125 -6.86 -10.52 -6.65
N SER A 126 -6.24 -10.17 -5.51
CA SER A 126 -6.41 -8.87 -4.84
C SER A 126 -5.97 -7.72 -5.75
N ALA A 127 -4.84 -7.86 -6.43
CA ALA A 127 -4.35 -6.87 -7.39
C ALA A 127 -5.32 -6.68 -8.57
N ALA A 128 -5.86 -7.75 -9.13
CA ALA A 128 -6.82 -7.67 -10.23
C ALA A 128 -8.12 -6.96 -9.82
N GLN A 129 -8.62 -7.18 -8.61
CA GLN A 129 -9.77 -6.46 -8.07
C GLN A 129 -9.47 -4.97 -7.89
N ALA A 130 -8.30 -4.64 -7.33
CA ALA A 130 -7.87 -3.25 -7.12
C ALA A 130 -7.68 -2.50 -8.46
N ALA A 131 -7.18 -3.17 -9.50
CA ALA A 131 -7.04 -2.60 -10.83
C ALA A 131 -8.40 -2.24 -11.44
N LYS A 132 -9.39 -3.13 -11.36
CA LYS A 132 -10.76 -2.87 -11.82
C LYS A 132 -11.38 -1.67 -11.11
N ALA A 133 -11.22 -1.58 -9.79
CA ALA A 133 -11.71 -0.43 -9.03
C ALA A 133 -11.03 0.89 -9.46
N SER A 134 -9.71 0.85 -9.70
CA SER A 134 -8.95 2.02 -10.18
C SER A 134 -9.39 2.49 -11.57
N GLN A 135 -9.68 1.56 -12.48
CA GLN A 135 -10.19 1.88 -13.82
C GLN A 135 -11.61 2.45 -13.78
N ALA A 136 -12.47 1.90 -12.91
CA ALA A 136 -13.84 2.42 -12.74
C ALA A 136 -13.84 3.89 -12.29
N VAL A 137 -12.93 4.27 -11.40
CA VAL A 137 -12.80 5.67 -10.97
C VAL A 137 -12.22 6.56 -12.07
N ALA A 138 -11.26 6.06 -12.85
CA ALA A 138 -10.70 6.82 -13.94
C ALA A 138 -11.71 7.10 -15.09
N ALA A 139 -12.76 6.28 -15.18
CA ALA A 139 -13.86 6.45 -16.14
C ALA A 139 -14.94 7.45 -15.66
N LEU A 140 -14.91 7.88 -14.38
CA LEU A 140 -15.84 8.90 -13.89
C LEU A 140 -15.36 10.29 -14.37
N PRO A 141 -16.28 11.18 -14.79
CA PRO A 141 -15.90 12.56 -15.12
C PRO A 141 -15.24 13.23 -13.90
N GLU A 142 -14.19 14.02 -14.14
CA GLU A 142 -13.46 14.80 -13.13
C GLU A 142 -14.33 15.91 -12.52
N SER A 143 -15.42 15.59 -11.88
CA SER A 143 -16.33 16.54 -11.26
C SER A 143 -16.28 16.58 -9.73
N ALA A 144 -15.15 16.20 -9.15
CA ALA A 144 -14.88 16.49 -7.75
C ALA A 144 -13.71 17.45 -7.65
N THR A 145 -13.98 18.73 -7.76
CA THR A 145 -13.14 19.76 -7.14
C THR A 145 -13.02 19.37 -5.66
N PRO A 146 -11.81 19.17 -5.11
CA PRO A 146 -11.65 19.04 -3.67
C PRO A 146 -12.29 20.27 -3.05
N MET A 147 -13.26 20.08 -2.16
CA MET A 147 -13.75 21.19 -1.35
C MET A 147 -12.53 21.76 -0.61
N PRO A 148 -12.30 23.08 -0.66
CA PRO A 148 -11.25 23.68 0.13
C PRO A 148 -11.62 23.44 1.59
N ASP A 149 -10.91 22.52 2.25
CA ASP A 149 -10.95 22.41 3.70
C ASP A 149 -10.45 23.73 4.25
N SER A 150 -11.32 24.45 4.94
CA SER A 150 -11.02 25.77 5.51
C SER A 150 -9.97 25.71 6.65
N ASP A 151 -9.60 24.49 7.08
CA ASP A 151 -8.61 24.25 8.12
C ASP A 151 -7.42 23.47 7.56
N ALA A 152 -6.20 23.85 8.01
CA ALA A 152 -4.99 23.15 7.63
C ALA A 152 -5.09 21.66 7.98
N PRO A 153 -4.77 20.75 7.03
CA PRO A 153 -4.93 19.32 7.24
C PRO A 153 -4.05 18.78 8.36
N GLY A 154 -4.57 17.81 9.12
CA GLY A 154 -3.89 17.21 10.25
C GLY A 154 -2.85 16.16 9.82
N VAL A 155 -1.66 16.23 10.41
CA VAL A 155 -0.59 15.24 10.33
C VAL A 155 -0.29 14.73 11.74
N LEU A 156 -0.44 13.43 11.95
CA LEU A 156 -0.07 12.77 13.20
C LEU A 156 1.35 12.23 13.12
N VAL A 157 2.20 12.57 14.08
CA VAL A 157 3.58 12.08 14.20
C VAL A 157 3.66 11.15 15.39
N MET A 158 3.96 9.89 15.15
CA MET A 158 4.09 8.85 16.17
C MET A 158 5.56 8.41 16.26
N ASP A 159 6.25 8.87 17.30
CA ASP A 159 7.67 8.63 17.54
C ASP A 159 7.93 8.70 19.05
N ASP A 160 8.84 7.86 19.56
CA ASP A 160 9.24 7.88 21.01
C ASP A 160 9.99 9.16 21.37
N ASP A 161 10.64 9.80 20.41
CA ASP A 161 11.33 11.08 20.62
C ASP A 161 10.38 12.26 20.36
N PRO A 162 9.94 12.96 21.41
CA PRO A 162 9.04 14.12 21.27
C PRO A 162 9.64 15.25 20.42
N ARG A 163 10.96 15.29 20.25
CA ARG A 163 11.66 16.26 19.39
C ARG A 163 11.33 16.03 17.94
N MET A 164 10.93 14.81 17.55
CA MET A 164 10.56 14.51 16.18
C MET A 164 9.28 15.26 15.77
N ALA A 165 8.25 15.25 16.60
CA ALA A 165 7.04 16.01 16.34
C ALA A 165 7.33 17.53 16.28
N ALA A 166 8.17 18.04 17.19
CA ALA A 166 8.59 19.45 17.18
C ALA A 166 9.37 19.81 15.92
N LYS A 167 10.28 18.94 15.47
CA LYS A 167 11.02 19.12 14.21
C LYS A 167 10.07 19.15 13.01
N LEU A 168 9.14 18.22 12.93
CA LEU A 168 8.16 18.18 11.85
C LEU A 168 7.19 19.35 11.90
N GLN A 169 6.85 19.88 13.08
CA GLN A 169 6.10 21.13 13.22
C GLN A 169 6.84 22.32 12.58
N VAL A 170 8.16 22.41 12.77
CA VAL A 170 8.97 23.46 12.11
C VAL A 170 8.99 23.30 10.61
N ILE A 171 9.11 22.05 10.13
CA ILE A 171 9.17 21.76 8.69
C ILE A 171 7.82 21.97 7.99
N LEU A 172 6.70 21.60 8.61
CA LEU A 172 5.38 21.48 8.00
C LEU A 172 4.36 22.53 8.44
N GLY A 173 4.63 23.23 9.55
CA GLY A 173 3.65 24.05 10.28
C GLY A 173 2.99 25.18 9.50
N ASP A 174 3.61 25.63 8.39
CA ASP A 174 3.01 26.62 7.49
C ASP A 174 1.83 26.08 6.67
N SER A 175 1.75 24.76 6.51
CA SER A 175 0.79 24.10 5.62
C SER A 175 -0.06 23.02 6.30
N PHE A 176 0.36 22.54 7.48
CA PHE A 176 -0.27 21.43 8.19
C PHE A 176 -0.34 21.67 9.70
N ARG A 177 -1.39 21.15 10.32
CA ARG A 177 -1.43 21.02 11.78
C ARG A 177 -0.73 19.71 12.18
N VAL A 178 0.34 19.80 12.95
CA VAL A 178 1.13 18.65 13.36
C VAL A 178 0.79 18.26 14.79
N PHE A 179 0.41 17.02 15.00
CA PHE A 179 0.06 16.43 16.28
C PHE A 179 1.10 15.35 16.63
N GLY A 180 1.65 15.40 17.86
CA GLY A 180 2.56 14.37 18.34
C GLY A 180 1.81 13.29 19.12
N ALA A 181 2.32 12.06 19.09
CA ALA A 181 1.94 10.95 19.95
C ALA A 181 3.17 10.09 20.27
N GLY A 182 3.44 9.89 21.56
CA GLY A 182 4.52 9.03 22.06
C GLY A 182 4.07 7.59 22.34
N SER A 183 2.81 7.27 22.09
CA SER A 183 2.25 5.94 22.31
C SER A 183 1.12 5.64 21.32
N MET A 184 0.78 4.34 21.18
CA MET A 184 -0.35 3.92 20.36
C MET A 184 -1.69 4.44 20.90
N ASP A 185 -1.88 4.46 22.22
CA ASP A 185 -3.10 4.97 22.84
C ASP A 185 -3.28 6.48 22.60
N GLU A 186 -2.21 7.24 22.68
CA GLU A 186 -2.23 8.67 22.37
C GLU A 186 -2.51 8.92 20.88
N ALA A 187 -1.90 8.15 20.00
CA ALA A 187 -2.15 8.23 18.57
C ALA A 187 -3.62 7.98 18.21
N LEU A 188 -4.24 6.97 18.82
CA LEU A 188 -5.66 6.68 18.62
C LEU A 188 -6.54 7.81 19.13
N LEU A 189 -6.23 8.35 20.32
CA LEU A 189 -6.98 9.48 20.88
C LEU A 189 -6.93 10.70 19.95
N ARG A 190 -5.76 10.99 19.36
CA ARG A 190 -5.60 12.09 18.40
C ARG A 190 -6.41 11.85 17.11
N LEU A 191 -6.39 10.62 16.60
CA LEU A 191 -7.19 10.27 15.40
C LEU A 191 -8.71 10.36 15.63
N GLU A 192 -9.17 10.23 16.87
CA GLU A 192 -10.57 10.41 17.23
C GLU A 192 -10.96 11.91 17.33
N GLN A 193 -10.05 12.74 17.78
CA GLN A 193 -10.34 14.14 18.13
C GLN A 193 -10.08 15.10 16.98
N GLU A 194 -9.16 14.75 16.06
CA GLU A 194 -8.65 15.65 15.06
C GLU A 194 -8.82 15.08 13.64
N PRO A 195 -9.07 15.92 12.63
CA PRO A 195 -9.18 15.51 11.23
C PRO A 195 -7.79 15.21 10.65
N ILE A 196 -7.26 14.02 10.92
CA ILE A 196 -5.94 13.59 10.50
C ILE A 196 -6.04 12.78 9.22
N GLY A 197 -5.34 13.23 8.18
CA GLY A 197 -5.25 12.54 6.89
C GLY A 197 -3.94 11.80 6.66
N VAL A 198 -2.86 12.22 7.33
CA VAL A 198 -1.53 11.64 7.17
C VAL A 198 -0.98 11.19 8.53
N LEU A 199 -0.50 9.96 8.59
CA LEU A 199 0.24 9.41 9.71
C LEU A 199 1.73 9.33 9.33
N ILE A 200 2.59 9.94 10.12
CA ILE A 200 4.05 9.77 10.07
C ILE A 200 4.47 8.99 11.30
N SER A 201 5.11 7.85 11.13
CA SER A 201 5.48 7.01 12.28
C SER A 201 6.88 6.42 12.12
N ASP A 202 7.58 6.19 13.23
CA ASP A 202 8.72 5.27 13.24
C ASP A 202 8.24 3.83 13.01
N THR A 203 9.14 2.92 12.70
CA THR A 203 8.86 1.48 12.56
C THR A 203 8.46 0.83 13.88
N ARG A 204 8.91 1.42 15.00
CA ARG A 204 8.63 0.96 16.37
C ARG A 204 8.35 2.18 17.25
N VAL A 205 7.37 2.04 18.13
CA VAL A 205 7.04 3.03 19.17
C VAL A 205 6.91 2.28 20.48
N GLN A 206 7.57 2.75 21.54
CA GLN A 206 7.69 2.06 22.83
C GLN A 206 8.14 0.59 22.68
N ASN A 207 9.12 0.38 21.81
CA ASN A 207 9.65 -0.94 21.44
C ASN A 207 8.60 -1.89 20.80
N GLN A 208 7.41 -1.43 20.45
CA GLN A 208 6.38 -2.19 19.76
C GLN A 208 6.36 -1.87 18.27
N PRO A 209 6.26 -2.89 17.39
CA PRO A 209 6.16 -2.65 15.96
C PRO A 209 4.82 -1.98 15.60
N VAL A 210 4.87 -0.93 14.79
CA VAL A 210 3.68 -0.16 14.38
C VAL A 210 2.89 -0.81 13.24
N VAL A 211 3.42 -1.87 12.63
CA VAL A 211 2.83 -2.54 11.45
C VAL A 211 1.38 -2.95 11.70
N SER A 212 1.14 -3.67 12.82
CA SER A 212 -0.20 -4.14 13.18
C SER A 212 -1.18 -3.00 13.44
N LEU A 213 -0.72 -1.91 14.06
CA LEU A 213 -1.54 -0.73 14.29
C LEU A 213 -1.93 -0.07 12.97
N ILE A 214 -0.96 0.18 12.09
CA ILE A 214 -1.22 0.79 10.78
C ILE A 214 -2.19 -0.08 9.98
N GLY A 215 -2.01 -1.41 9.99
CA GLY A 215 -2.93 -2.34 9.37
C GLY A 215 -4.35 -2.22 9.89
N THR A 216 -4.53 -2.17 11.21
CA THR A 216 -5.84 -2.01 11.85
C THR A 216 -6.45 -0.65 11.53
N LEU A 217 -5.68 0.41 11.62
CA LEU A 217 -6.15 1.77 11.28
C LEU A 217 -6.64 1.85 9.84
N LYS A 218 -5.93 1.25 8.91
CA LYS A 218 -6.33 1.23 7.49
C LYS A 218 -7.58 0.40 7.18
N GLN A 219 -7.86 -0.62 7.97
CA GLN A 219 -9.12 -1.35 7.85
C GLN A 219 -10.34 -0.48 8.24
N HIS A 220 -10.16 0.44 9.18
CA HIS A 220 -11.22 1.35 9.67
C HIS A 220 -11.20 2.72 8.99
N HIS A 221 -10.03 3.19 8.59
CA HIS A 221 -9.78 4.47 7.93
C HIS A 221 -8.96 4.26 6.65
N PRO A 222 -9.53 3.64 5.60
CA PRO A 222 -8.78 3.31 4.38
C PRO A 222 -8.24 4.53 3.64
N GLN A 223 -8.77 5.72 3.91
CA GLN A 223 -8.28 7.01 3.39
C GLN A 223 -7.03 7.53 4.12
N LEU A 224 -6.68 7.00 5.31
CA LEU A 224 -5.49 7.41 6.06
C LEU A 224 -4.22 7.02 5.29
N VAL A 225 -3.32 7.97 5.06
CA VAL A 225 -2.08 7.74 4.34
C VAL A 225 -0.90 7.69 5.30
N SER A 226 -0.15 6.59 5.28
CA SER A 226 0.95 6.34 6.22
C SER A 226 2.31 6.56 5.56
N VAL A 227 3.17 7.31 6.21
CA VAL A 227 4.59 7.54 5.89
C VAL A 227 5.43 7.02 7.04
N ILE A 228 6.43 6.20 6.75
CA ILE A 228 7.29 5.61 7.78
C ILE A 228 8.65 6.30 7.80
N LEU A 229 9.08 6.72 8.98
CA LEU A 229 10.42 7.19 9.27
C LEU A 229 11.25 6.02 9.82
N THR A 230 12.46 5.83 9.33
CA THR A 230 13.33 4.76 9.82
C THR A 230 14.80 5.11 9.73
N ASP A 231 15.58 4.71 10.73
CA ASP A 231 17.04 4.83 10.71
C ASP A 231 17.67 3.70 9.92
N ARG A 232 17.04 2.51 9.95
CA ARG A 232 17.51 1.30 9.28
C ARG A 232 16.29 0.53 8.81
N ALA A 233 16.11 0.42 7.49
CA ALA A 233 15.15 -0.50 6.94
C ALA A 233 15.83 -1.84 6.67
N ASP A 234 15.39 -2.91 7.33
CA ASP A 234 15.64 -4.26 6.83
C ASP A 234 14.57 -4.65 5.82
N ALA A 235 14.87 -5.58 4.91
CA ALA A 235 13.98 -5.98 3.83
C ALA A 235 12.68 -6.61 4.36
N GLY A 236 12.80 -7.41 5.42
CA GLY A 236 11.65 -8.08 6.03
C GLY A 236 10.65 -7.07 6.58
N THR A 237 11.11 -6.12 7.37
CA THR A 237 10.28 -5.05 7.92
C THR A 237 9.67 -4.18 6.82
N ALA A 238 10.41 -3.84 5.77
CA ALA A 238 9.89 -3.06 4.65
C ALA A 238 8.77 -3.82 3.91
N ILE A 239 8.96 -5.10 3.62
CA ILE A 239 7.95 -5.96 3.00
C ILE A 239 6.71 -6.06 3.89
N GLU A 240 6.89 -6.30 5.18
CA GLU A 240 5.81 -6.40 6.15
C GLU A 240 5.01 -5.09 6.25
N LEU A 241 5.70 -3.96 6.35
CA LEU A 241 5.08 -2.62 6.37
C LEU A 241 4.24 -2.36 5.11
N ILE A 242 4.71 -2.79 3.94
CA ILE A 242 3.95 -2.61 2.70
C ILE A 242 2.77 -3.56 2.64
N ASN A 243 2.99 -4.85 2.89
CA ASN A 243 1.95 -5.86 2.73
C ASN A 243 0.85 -5.75 3.81
N GLN A 244 1.22 -5.47 5.05
CA GLN A 244 0.27 -5.36 6.15
C GLN A 244 -0.20 -3.93 6.41
N GLY A 245 0.68 -2.96 6.34
CA GLY A 245 0.39 -1.56 6.69
C GLY A 245 -0.04 -0.69 5.51
N GLN A 246 0.21 -1.13 4.26
CA GLN A 246 -0.04 -0.31 3.07
C GLN A 246 0.53 1.11 3.20
N ILE A 247 1.80 1.19 3.51
CA ILE A 247 2.49 2.49 3.63
C ILE A 247 2.59 3.17 2.27
N TYR A 248 2.53 4.49 2.29
CA TYR A 248 2.65 5.30 1.09
C TYR A 248 4.12 5.55 0.73
N ARG A 249 4.96 5.89 1.73
CA ARG A 249 6.39 6.14 1.54
C ARG A 249 7.20 5.78 2.77
N LEU A 250 8.49 5.44 2.53
CA LEU A 250 9.54 5.35 3.53
C LEU A 250 10.44 6.58 3.45
N ILE A 251 10.75 7.21 4.58
CA ILE A 251 11.73 8.28 4.70
C ILE A 251 12.84 7.81 5.63
N THR A 252 14.08 7.82 5.18
CA THR A 252 15.24 7.51 6.03
C THR A 252 15.64 8.72 6.89
N LYS A 253 15.99 8.48 8.13
CA LYS A 253 16.63 9.47 9.00
C LYS A 253 18.14 9.59 8.64
N PRO A 254 18.74 10.78 8.66
CA PRO A 254 18.17 12.07 9.05
C PRO A 254 17.21 12.66 8.00
N ILE A 255 16.12 13.24 8.48
CA ILE A 255 15.10 13.82 7.63
C ILE A 255 15.65 15.06 6.92
N GLN A 256 15.50 15.10 5.60
CA GLN A 256 15.77 16.28 4.78
C GLN A 256 14.48 17.09 4.60
N ASP A 257 14.51 18.36 4.95
CA ASP A 257 13.32 19.23 5.03
C ASP A 257 12.54 19.30 3.71
N VAL A 258 13.24 19.51 2.59
CA VAL A 258 12.60 19.60 1.26
C VAL A 258 11.94 18.27 0.88
N ALA A 259 12.64 17.16 1.05
CA ALA A 259 12.11 15.82 0.75
C ALA A 259 10.91 15.48 1.63
N CYS A 260 10.94 15.87 2.90
CA CYS A 260 9.85 15.68 3.84
C CYS A 260 8.60 16.48 3.40
N ARG A 261 8.73 17.77 3.10
CA ARG A 261 7.63 18.61 2.60
C ARG A 261 7.00 18.03 1.34
N ILE A 262 7.80 17.60 0.36
CA ILE A 262 7.32 16.99 -0.88
C ILE A 262 6.55 15.70 -0.59
N THR A 263 7.07 14.86 0.30
CA THR A 263 6.45 13.59 0.66
C THR A 263 5.12 13.78 1.36
N VAL A 264 5.04 14.70 2.36
CA VAL A 264 3.82 14.94 3.11
C VAL A 264 2.75 15.61 2.25
N ASN A 265 3.12 16.57 1.39
CA ASN A 265 2.20 17.16 0.41
C ASN A 265 1.63 16.09 -0.54
N SER A 266 2.47 15.17 -1.01
CA SER A 266 2.02 14.07 -1.87
C SER A 266 1.11 13.09 -1.12
N ALA A 267 1.43 12.80 0.15
CA ALA A 267 0.60 11.96 1.01
C ALA A 267 -0.78 12.59 1.27
N HIS A 268 -0.81 13.90 1.51
CA HIS A 268 -2.07 14.62 1.71
C HIS A 268 -2.94 14.62 0.44
N LYS A 269 -2.36 14.89 -0.73
CA LYS A 269 -3.09 14.77 -2.02
C LYS A 269 -3.65 13.36 -2.20
N GLN A 270 -2.90 12.34 -1.81
CA GLN A 270 -3.38 10.97 -1.86
C GLN A 270 -4.53 10.72 -0.88
N HIS A 271 -4.46 11.28 0.35
CA HIS A 271 -5.57 11.25 1.30
C HIS A 271 -6.85 11.87 0.73
N GLN A 272 -6.75 13.08 0.16
CA GLN A 272 -7.89 13.76 -0.47
C GLN A 272 -8.48 12.92 -1.60
N ARG A 273 -7.64 12.31 -2.46
CA ARG A 273 -8.09 11.42 -3.53
C ARG A 273 -8.84 10.20 -3.00
N LEU A 274 -8.36 9.58 -1.92
CA LEU A 274 -9.01 8.43 -1.30
C LEU A 274 -10.32 8.82 -0.61
N SER A 275 -10.37 9.97 0.06
CA SER A 275 -11.57 10.48 0.71
C SER A 275 -12.68 10.81 -0.31
N ALA A 276 -12.30 11.41 -1.45
CA ALA A 276 -13.23 11.71 -2.53
C ALA A 276 -13.71 10.46 -3.30
N ASN A 277 -12.94 9.37 -3.29
CA ASN A 277 -13.23 8.18 -4.10
C ASN A 277 -13.15 6.88 -3.29
N PRO A 278 -14.18 6.52 -2.52
CA PRO A 278 -14.18 5.29 -1.71
C PRO A 278 -13.97 4.00 -2.54
N ILE A 279 -14.29 4.01 -3.82
CA ILE A 279 -14.06 2.88 -4.75
C ILE A 279 -12.58 2.52 -4.87
N LEU A 280 -11.66 3.46 -4.56
CA LEU A 280 -10.21 3.21 -4.56
C LEU A 280 -9.72 2.46 -3.31
N HIS A 281 -10.52 2.34 -2.27
CA HIS A 281 -10.12 1.70 -1.02
C HIS A 281 -9.64 0.24 -1.20
N PRO A 282 -10.19 -0.61 -2.11
CA PRO A 282 -9.67 -1.96 -2.33
C PRO A 282 -8.19 -2.01 -2.72
N ARG A 283 -7.66 -0.99 -3.39
CA ARG A 283 -6.23 -0.86 -3.71
C ARG A 283 -5.35 -0.84 -2.45
N TYR A 284 -5.89 -0.34 -1.34
CA TYR A 284 -5.20 -0.11 -0.09
C TYR A 284 -5.68 -1.04 1.03
N GLN A 285 -6.46 -2.08 0.69
CA GLN A 285 -6.85 -3.11 1.66
C GLN A 285 -5.62 -3.85 2.19
N VAL A 286 -5.59 -3.98 3.50
CA VAL A 286 -4.54 -4.68 4.22
C VAL A 286 -4.86 -6.17 4.22
N GLU A 287 -3.86 -7.02 3.97
CA GLU A 287 -4.00 -8.46 4.17
C GLU A 287 -4.35 -8.73 5.63
N LYS A 288 -5.29 -9.67 5.87
CA LYS A 288 -5.56 -10.10 7.24
C LYS A 288 -4.27 -10.70 7.79
N PRO A 289 -3.82 -10.32 9.00
CA PRO A 289 -2.64 -10.92 9.59
C PRO A 289 -2.83 -12.44 9.62
N SER A 290 -1.83 -13.18 9.15
CA SER A 290 -1.80 -14.63 9.27
C SER A 290 -1.94 -14.99 10.75
N PRO A 291 -2.76 -15.99 11.14
CA PRO A 291 -2.90 -16.34 12.54
C PRO A 291 -1.52 -16.69 13.10
N ALA A 292 -1.09 -15.95 14.12
CA ALA A 292 0.16 -16.23 14.82
C ALA A 292 0.15 -17.68 15.35
N PRO A 293 1.28 -18.39 15.34
CA PRO A 293 1.36 -19.71 15.95
C PRO A 293 0.90 -19.64 17.40
N ALA A 294 0.10 -20.62 17.83
CA ALA A 294 -0.72 -20.65 19.04
C ALA A 294 0.05 -20.62 20.39
N SER A 295 1.20 -19.98 20.51
CA SER A 295 2.03 -19.93 21.71
C SER A 295 2.33 -18.53 22.26
N ALA A 296 1.70 -17.46 21.74
CA ALA A 296 1.86 -16.13 22.29
C ALA A 296 0.56 -15.67 22.98
N ALA A 297 0.68 -15.09 24.18
CA ALA A 297 -0.44 -14.43 24.86
C ALA A 297 -1.11 -13.42 23.92
N PRO A 298 -2.44 -13.24 23.98
CA PRO A 298 -3.15 -12.36 23.06
C PRO A 298 -2.53 -10.96 23.13
N PRO A 299 -2.15 -10.39 21.96
CA PRO A 299 -1.56 -9.06 21.93
C PRO A 299 -2.59 -8.04 22.45
N PRO A 300 -2.14 -6.87 22.94
CA PRO A 300 -3.02 -5.78 23.40
C PRO A 300 -4.03 -5.28 22.36
N ALA A 301 -3.94 -5.79 21.13
CA ALA A 301 -4.88 -5.56 20.04
C ALA A 301 -6.34 -5.94 20.34
N SER A 302 -6.61 -6.86 21.28
CA SER A 302 -7.99 -7.18 21.69
C SER A 302 -8.66 -6.00 22.41
N ARG A 303 -7.91 -5.29 23.25
CA ARG A 303 -8.39 -4.05 23.91
C ARG A 303 -8.56 -2.91 22.90
N LEU A 304 -7.74 -2.87 21.86
CA LEU A 304 -7.81 -1.92 20.76
C LEU A 304 -9.09 -2.11 19.93
N LEU A 305 -9.39 -3.34 19.57
CA LEU A 305 -10.59 -3.69 18.80
C LEU A 305 -11.87 -3.42 19.59
N ASP A 306 -11.87 -3.66 20.89
CA ASP A 306 -13.00 -3.36 21.75
C ASP A 306 -13.22 -1.85 21.91
N ARG A 307 -12.16 -1.08 21.95
CA ARG A 307 -12.20 0.39 21.97
C ARG A 307 -12.71 0.96 20.62
N ILE A 308 -12.21 0.46 19.51
CA ILE A 308 -12.68 0.85 18.16
C ILE A 308 -14.15 0.45 17.96
N ARG A 309 -14.61 -0.68 18.52
CA ARG A 309 -16.03 -1.07 18.50
C ARG A 309 -16.92 -0.15 19.34
N SER A 310 -16.44 0.28 20.53
CA SER A 310 -17.17 1.22 21.38
C SER A 310 -17.37 2.58 20.71
N LEU A 311 -16.43 3.02 19.88
CA LEU A 311 -16.51 4.27 19.12
C LEU A 311 -17.58 4.27 18.05
N ARG A 312 -17.81 3.13 17.37
CA ARG A 312 -18.90 2.99 16.39
C ARG A 312 -20.29 3.13 17.03
N SER A 313 -20.46 2.68 18.27
CA SER A 313 -21.73 2.83 18.98
C SER A 313 -22.02 4.28 19.38
N TRP A 314 -20.96 5.07 19.61
CA TRP A 314 -21.10 6.48 19.98
C TRP A 314 -21.36 7.41 18.79
N ALA A 315 -20.74 7.14 17.64
CA ALA A 315 -20.96 7.90 16.40
C ALA A 315 -22.33 7.64 15.75
N GLY A 316 -22.93 6.44 15.98
CA GLY A 316 -24.25 6.08 15.47
C GLY A 316 -25.45 6.67 16.25
N ASN A 317 -25.21 7.34 17.39
CA ASN A 317 -26.27 7.85 18.26
C ASN A 317 -26.43 9.40 18.23
N ARG A 318 -25.86 10.05 17.21
CA ARG A 318 -26.01 11.48 16.91
C ARG A 318 -26.56 11.67 15.48
N GLY A 319 -27.64 10.99 15.17
CA GLY A 319 -28.45 11.20 13.98
C GLY A 319 -29.87 11.61 14.38
#